data_6ef95b4b5ae46080749aa00e41bc8b4f
#
_entry.id   6ef95b4b5ae46080749aa00e41bc8b4f
#
_cell.length_a   1.000
_cell.length_b   1.000
_cell.length_c   1.000
_cell.angle_alpha   90.00
_cell.angle_beta   90.00
_cell.angle_gamma   90.00
#
_symmetry.space_group_name_H-M   'P 1'
#
loop_
_entity.id
_entity.type
_entity.pdbx_description
1 polymer ?
#
loop_
_entity_poly.entity_id
_entity_poly.type
_entity_poly.pdbx_seq_one_letter_code
_entity_poly.pdbx_strand_id
1 'polypeptide(L)'
;MELKISDIPPTICLNMIVKNESHIIKETLEMLCNKIKFSYWVICDTGSTDNTESIIKDFFKEKSIEGEIHNHTWKNFAHNRTLALESAFNKTDLLFVFDADDEIHGDIKMPTKVDSDGYLLNFGSSSGISYQRILLVNNRIKWDYKSVIHEYINCLKPNAKITTLQGDYYVISGRRGSRNSDPDKYLKDAKILEEAYHEAKKVDDKLYLRYAFYCANSYKDAGKNDDAIKWYKISLTNDNWSQEKYMCCLNLFNEYNRIGEKEKAIYYLIESFKYDTERLECVYHLIHNYSLSGLDKLAYAYYSVIRDFYENRYIQSNTDGKLFVETDKANFYLPYYMIIVADKAKDLFPEANK
;
A
#
# COMPACT_ATOMS: atom_id res chain seq x y z
N MET A 1 -25.06 -38.20 -3.12
CA MET A 1 -24.72 -37.11 -4.06
C MET A 1 -23.18 -36.96 -3.93
N GLU A 2 -22.43 -37.54 -4.84
CA GLU A 2 -20.98 -37.41 -4.83
C GLU A 2 -20.62 -35.98 -5.23
N LEU A 3 -19.99 -35.24 -4.31
CA LEU A 3 -19.39 -33.94 -4.59
C LEU A 3 -18.36 -34.13 -5.71
N LYS A 4 -18.54 -33.45 -6.84
CA LYS A 4 -17.50 -33.39 -7.86
C LYS A 4 -16.29 -32.70 -7.23
N ILE A 5 -15.07 -33.13 -7.56
CA ILE A 5 -13.79 -32.56 -7.07
C ILE A 5 -13.74 -31.01 -7.28
N SER A 6 -14.54 -30.47 -8.21
CA SER A 6 -14.71 -29.04 -8.47
C SER A 6 -15.49 -28.27 -7.43
N ASP A 7 -16.14 -28.93 -6.46
CA ASP A 7 -17.05 -28.29 -5.47
C ASP A 7 -16.41 -28.12 -4.08
N ILE A 8 -15.15 -28.57 -3.91
CA ILE A 8 -14.41 -28.42 -2.67
C ILE A 8 -13.68 -27.08 -2.73
N PRO A 9 -13.95 -26.16 -1.78
CA PRO A 9 -13.25 -24.87 -1.75
C PRO A 9 -11.73 -25.08 -1.52
N PRO A 10 -10.87 -24.22 -2.06
CA PRO A 10 -9.42 -24.31 -1.89
C PRO A 10 -9.02 -24.30 -0.40
N THR A 11 -8.03 -25.12 -0.07
CA THR A 11 -7.38 -25.08 1.23
C THR A 11 -6.50 -23.85 1.35
N ILE A 12 -6.49 -23.21 2.53
CA ILE A 12 -5.77 -21.94 2.76
C ILE A 12 -4.82 -22.11 3.94
N CYS A 13 -3.56 -21.72 3.76
CA CYS A 13 -2.56 -21.63 4.82
C CYS A 13 -2.39 -20.17 5.25
N LEU A 14 -2.41 -19.89 6.54
CA LEU A 14 -1.94 -18.62 7.09
C LEU A 14 -0.41 -18.61 7.12
N ASN A 15 0.19 -17.52 6.62
CA ASN A 15 1.63 -17.32 6.64
C ASN A 15 1.99 -15.96 7.24
N MET A 16 2.88 -15.96 8.21
CA MET A 16 3.33 -14.74 8.91
C MET A 16 4.82 -14.82 9.23
N ILE A 17 5.46 -13.67 9.35
CA ILE A 17 6.69 -13.50 10.12
C ILE A 17 6.36 -12.74 11.40
N VAL A 18 6.94 -13.13 12.53
CA VAL A 18 6.66 -12.51 13.83
C VAL A 18 7.96 -12.24 14.59
N LYS A 19 7.92 -11.23 15.47
CA LYS A 19 8.97 -10.98 16.48
C LYS A 19 8.42 -10.13 17.62
N ASN A 20 8.34 -10.69 18.82
CA ASN A 20 7.89 -9.98 20.04
C ASN A 20 6.48 -9.37 19.91
N GLU A 21 5.52 -10.16 19.44
CA GLU A 21 4.13 -9.74 19.19
C GLU A 21 3.15 -10.33 20.22
N SER A 22 3.65 -10.78 21.39
CA SER A 22 2.82 -11.44 22.42
C SER A 22 1.63 -10.60 22.89
N HIS A 23 1.71 -9.28 22.76
CA HIS A 23 0.69 -8.32 23.20
C HIS A 23 -0.50 -8.16 22.22
N ILE A 24 -0.36 -8.62 20.96
CA ILE A 24 -1.38 -8.45 19.91
C ILE A 24 -1.71 -9.74 19.14
N ILE A 25 -0.77 -10.70 19.06
CA ILE A 25 -0.87 -11.83 18.13
C ILE A 25 -2.16 -12.64 18.34
N LYS A 26 -2.61 -12.86 19.58
CA LYS A 26 -3.84 -13.61 19.84
C LYS A 26 -5.06 -12.93 19.24
N GLU A 27 -5.20 -11.61 19.43
CA GLU A 27 -6.29 -10.81 18.88
C GLU A 27 -6.32 -10.88 17.34
N THR A 28 -5.14 -10.77 16.71
CA THR A 28 -5.00 -10.87 15.25
C THR A 28 -5.41 -12.26 14.73
N LEU A 29 -4.96 -13.33 15.39
CA LEU A 29 -5.35 -14.68 15.00
C LEU A 29 -6.84 -14.96 15.20
N GLU A 30 -7.46 -14.43 16.25
CA GLU A 30 -8.91 -14.50 16.47
C GLU A 30 -9.66 -13.79 15.36
N MET A 31 -9.27 -12.56 15.02
CA MET A 31 -9.87 -11.78 13.94
C MET A 31 -9.78 -12.52 12.60
N LEU A 32 -8.60 -13.06 12.27
CA LEU A 32 -8.38 -13.79 11.02
C LEU A 32 -9.22 -15.07 10.95
N CYS A 33 -9.23 -15.89 11.99
CA CYS A 33 -9.99 -17.15 12.02
C CYS A 33 -11.52 -16.94 12.02
N ASN A 34 -12.01 -15.77 12.47
CA ASN A 34 -13.42 -15.41 12.37
C ASN A 34 -13.84 -15.01 10.95
N LYS A 35 -12.90 -14.60 10.10
CA LYS A 35 -13.17 -14.15 8.73
C LYS A 35 -12.77 -15.16 7.66
N ILE A 36 -11.74 -15.96 7.92
CA ILE A 36 -11.11 -16.87 6.95
C ILE A 36 -11.00 -18.26 7.58
N LYS A 37 -11.46 -19.27 6.85
CA LYS A 37 -11.29 -20.66 7.26
C LYS A 37 -9.93 -21.18 6.83
N PHE A 38 -8.97 -21.20 7.74
CA PHE A 38 -7.65 -21.80 7.48
C PHE A 38 -7.67 -23.32 7.64
N SER A 39 -6.95 -23.99 6.74
CA SER A 39 -6.71 -25.45 6.79
C SER A 39 -5.36 -25.79 7.40
N TYR A 40 -4.44 -24.83 7.39
CA TYR A 40 -3.07 -24.97 7.89
C TYR A 40 -2.50 -23.60 8.26
N TRP A 41 -1.42 -23.57 9.02
CA TRP A 41 -0.68 -22.35 9.31
C TRP A 41 0.83 -22.60 9.34
N VAL A 42 1.60 -21.62 8.85
CA VAL A 42 3.07 -21.60 8.91
C VAL A 42 3.49 -20.21 9.36
N ILE A 43 4.01 -20.10 10.57
CA ILE A 43 4.46 -18.84 11.14
C ILE A 43 5.96 -18.93 11.39
N CYS A 44 6.71 -17.93 10.91
CA CYS A 44 8.16 -17.87 11.06
C CYS A 44 8.53 -16.83 12.12
N ASP A 45 9.10 -17.31 13.22
CA ASP A 45 9.64 -16.45 14.27
C ASP A 45 11.05 -15.98 13.89
N THR A 46 11.31 -14.70 14.01
CA THR A 46 12.58 -14.06 13.64
C THR A 46 13.42 -13.65 14.86
N GLY A 47 13.21 -14.36 15.97
CA GLY A 47 13.97 -14.18 17.22
C GLY A 47 13.16 -13.46 18.30
N SER A 48 11.94 -13.92 18.59
CA SER A 48 11.17 -13.47 19.74
C SER A 48 11.86 -13.88 21.06
N THR A 49 11.74 -12.99 22.04
CA THR A 49 12.23 -13.19 23.41
C THR A 49 11.10 -13.18 24.44
N ASP A 50 9.87 -13.02 23.97
CA ASP A 50 8.64 -13.02 24.75
C ASP A 50 7.82 -14.29 24.52
N ASN A 51 6.54 -14.30 24.93
CA ASN A 51 5.66 -15.46 24.83
C ASN A 51 4.97 -15.62 23.46
N THR A 52 5.44 -14.94 22.40
CA THR A 52 4.79 -14.96 21.06
C THR A 52 4.58 -16.39 20.56
N GLU A 53 5.61 -17.23 20.56
CA GLU A 53 5.50 -18.62 20.08
C GLU A 53 4.51 -19.46 20.86
N SER A 54 4.53 -19.38 22.21
CA SER A 54 3.63 -20.18 23.03
C SER A 54 2.17 -19.78 22.80
N ILE A 55 1.88 -18.50 22.69
CA ILE A 55 0.53 -17.99 22.39
C ILE A 55 0.01 -18.51 21.06
N ILE A 56 0.84 -18.52 20.02
CA ILE A 56 0.49 -19.04 18.70
C ILE A 56 0.16 -20.53 18.76
N LYS A 57 1.04 -21.34 19.39
CA LYS A 57 0.87 -22.80 19.51
C LYS A 57 -0.41 -23.15 20.28
N ASP A 58 -0.65 -22.48 21.41
CA ASP A 58 -1.83 -22.71 22.26
C ASP A 58 -3.12 -22.32 21.53
N PHE A 59 -3.11 -21.19 20.82
CA PHE A 59 -4.25 -20.73 20.03
C PHE A 59 -4.66 -21.74 18.95
N PHE A 60 -3.75 -22.21 18.12
CA PHE A 60 -4.08 -23.13 17.03
C PHE A 60 -4.38 -24.55 17.54
N LYS A 61 -3.80 -24.97 18.66
CA LYS A 61 -4.18 -26.19 19.36
C LYS A 61 -5.63 -26.14 19.83
N GLU A 62 -6.06 -25.01 20.43
CA GLU A 62 -7.45 -24.78 20.84
C GLU A 62 -8.40 -24.83 19.65
N LYS A 63 -8.03 -24.23 18.52
CA LYS A 63 -8.81 -24.25 17.27
C LYS A 63 -8.75 -25.56 16.51
N SER A 64 -7.92 -26.52 16.91
CA SER A 64 -7.69 -27.79 16.20
C SER A 64 -7.27 -27.58 14.73
N ILE A 65 -6.43 -26.58 14.46
CA ILE A 65 -5.86 -26.32 13.14
C ILE A 65 -4.38 -26.71 13.16
N GLU A 66 -4.00 -27.63 12.28
CA GLU A 66 -2.62 -28.09 12.15
C GLU A 66 -1.71 -27.01 11.56
N GLY A 67 -0.44 -27.01 11.97
CA GLY A 67 0.54 -26.08 11.44
C GLY A 67 1.88 -26.15 12.17
N GLU A 68 2.76 -25.23 11.86
CA GLU A 68 4.14 -25.27 12.35
C GLU A 68 4.75 -23.88 12.53
N ILE A 69 5.68 -23.77 13.48
CA ILE A 69 6.55 -22.61 13.66
C ILE A 69 7.94 -22.97 13.14
N HIS A 70 8.52 -22.03 12.39
CA HIS A 70 9.92 -22.09 11.96
C HIS A 70 10.69 -20.91 12.59
N ASN A 71 11.89 -21.18 13.07
CA ASN A 71 12.77 -20.17 13.64
C ASN A 71 13.85 -19.79 12.64
N HIS A 72 13.87 -18.53 12.22
CA HIS A 72 14.84 -18.01 11.26
C HIS A 72 15.59 -16.80 11.83
N THR A 73 16.91 -16.80 11.69
CA THR A 73 17.70 -15.62 12.04
C THR A 73 17.29 -14.44 11.18
N TRP A 74 17.07 -13.30 11.83
CA TRP A 74 16.73 -12.06 11.14
C TRP A 74 17.86 -11.59 10.22
N LYS A 75 17.53 -11.28 8.96
CA LYS A 75 18.42 -10.62 8.02
C LYS A 75 17.82 -9.31 7.49
N ASN A 76 16.68 -9.38 6.82
CA ASN A 76 15.84 -8.26 6.40
C ASN A 76 14.43 -8.80 6.06
N PHE A 77 13.48 -7.90 5.81
CA PHE A 77 12.11 -8.30 5.55
C PHE A 77 11.96 -9.22 4.34
N ALA A 78 12.51 -8.87 3.18
CA ALA A 78 12.37 -9.69 1.98
C ALA A 78 12.95 -11.10 2.18
N HIS A 79 14.13 -11.22 2.80
CA HIS A 79 14.75 -12.50 3.06
C HIS A 79 13.88 -13.37 3.98
N ASN A 80 13.46 -12.84 5.13
CA ASN A 80 12.71 -13.62 6.11
C ASN A 80 11.29 -13.95 5.63
N ARG A 81 10.62 -13.05 4.87
CA ARG A 81 9.34 -13.37 4.24
C ARG A 81 9.50 -14.41 3.13
N THR A 82 10.58 -14.39 2.35
CA THR A 82 10.86 -15.44 1.35
C THR A 82 11.03 -16.79 2.02
N LEU A 83 11.78 -16.88 3.12
CA LEU A 83 11.90 -18.13 3.90
C LEU A 83 10.54 -18.61 4.43
N ALA A 84 9.66 -17.67 4.85
CA ALA A 84 8.32 -18.00 5.30
C ALA A 84 7.45 -18.58 4.16
N LEU A 85 7.54 -18.01 2.95
CA LEU A 85 6.87 -18.56 1.76
C LEU A 85 7.39 -19.94 1.41
N GLU A 86 8.71 -20.15 1.45
CA GLU A 86 9.35 -21.44 1.17
C GLU A 86 8.93 -22.52 2.18
N SER A 87 8.85 -22.17 3.47
CA SER A 87 8.38 -23.06 4.53
C SER A 87 6.93 -23.51 4.34
N ALA A 88 6.08 -22.65 3.75
CA ALA A 88 4.68 -22.94 3.49
C ALA A 88 4.40 -23.56 2.11
N PHE A 89 5.41 -23.61 1.23
CA PHE A 89 5.23 -24.04 -0.17
C PHE A 89 4.59 -25.42 -0.31
N ASN A 90 3.58 -25.55 -1.15
CA ASN A 90 2.81 -26.76 -1.46
C ASN A 90 2.01 -27.38 -0.30
N LYS A 91 1.90 -26.75 0.87
CA LYS A 91 1.13 -27.31 2.01
C LYS A 91 -0.39 -27.19 1.79
N THR A 92 -0.84 -26.16 1.09
CA THR A 92 -2.24 -25.89 0.75
C THR A 92 -2.36 -25.37 -0.68
N ASP A 93 -3.58 -25.11 -1.16
CA ASP A 93 -3.81 -24.55 -2.50
C ASP A 93 -3.50 -23.06 -2.58
N LEU A 94 -3.87 -22.31 -1.52
CA LEU A 94 -3.63 -20.89 -1.39
C LEU A 94 -2.82 -20.58 -0.12
N LEU A 95 -2.00 -19.56 -0.18
CA LEU A 95 -1.25 -19.01 0.94
C LEU A 95 -1.70 -17.59 1.22
N PHE A 96 -2.20 -17.33 2.43
CA PHE A 96 -2.61 -16.01 2.90
C PHE A 96 -1.49 -15.44 3.77
N VAL A 97 -0.80 -14.43 3.24
CA VAL A 97 0.30 -13.74 3.94
C VAL A 97 -0.28 -12.54 4.68
N PHE A 98 -0.01 -12.43 5.98
CA PHE A 98 -0.57 -11.35 6.78
C PHE A 98 0.39 -10.87 7.86
N ASP A 99 0.32 -9.60 8.24
CA ASP A 99 1.14 -9.02 9.29
C ASP A 99 0.44 -9.11 10.65
N ALA A 100 1.22 -9.27 11.72
CA ALA A 100 0.69 -9.51 13.06
C ALA A 100 -0.12 -8.33 13.62
N ASP A 101 0.07 -7.13 13.09
CA ASP A 101 -0.58 -5.90 13.53
C ASP A 101 -1.59 -5.31 12.51
N ASP A 102 -1.76 -5.95 11.34
CA ASP A 102 -2.78 -5.56 10.36
C ASP A 102 -4.17 -6.03 10.78
N GLU A 103 -5.21 -5.31 10.34
CA GLU A 103 -6.62 -5.59 10.67
C GLU A 103 -7.49 -5.64 9.41
N ILE A 104 -8.38 -6.65 9.31
CA ILE A 104 -9.39 -6.73 8.24
C ILE A 104 -10.72 -6.23 8.77
N HIS A 105 -11.28 -5.20 8.14
CA HIS A 105 -12.62 -4.69 8.38
C HIS A 105 -13.57 -5.08 7.25
N GLY A 106 -14.84 -5.31 7.59
CA GLY A 106 -15.88 -5.73 6.63
C GLY A 106 -15.80 -7.21 6.24
N ASP A 107 -16.41 -7.56 5.12
CA ASP A 107 -16.64 -8.94 4.69
C ASP A 107 -15.77 -9.32 3.49
N ILE A 108 -14.66 -10.01 3.77
CA ILE A 108 -13.75 -10.54 2.76
C ILE A 108 -14.29 -11.86 2.20
N LYS A 109 -14.26 -12.01 0.87
CA LYS A 109 -14.74 -13.22 0.18
C LYS A 109 -13.59 -14.02 -0.39
N MET A 110 -13.29 -15.16 0.23
CA MET A 110 -12.27 -16.07 -0.29
C MET A 110 -12.71 -16.72 -1.60
N PRO A 111 -11.76 -16.98 -2.53
CA PRO A 111 -12.06 -17.64 -3.80
C PRO A 111 -12.63 -19.04 -3.56
N THR A 112 -13.65 -19.43 -4.32
CA THR A 112 -14.20 -20.79 -4.32
C THR A 112 -13.45 -21.76 -5.19
N LYS A 113 -12.53 -21.24 -6.03
CA LYS A 113 -11.58 -21.98 -6.87
C LYS A 113 -10.32 -21.16 -7.08
N VAL A 114 -9.20 -21.81 -7.36
CA VAL A 114 -7.93 -21.13 -7.71
C VAL A 114 -7.95 -20.80 -9.19
N ASP A 115 -8.35 -19.58 -9.53
CA ASP A 115 -8.44 -19.09 -10.91
C ASP A 115 -7.46 -17.97 -11.24
N SER A 116 -6.66 -17.58 -10.27
CA SER A 116 -5.61 -16.58 -10.39
C SER A 116 -4.34 -17.04 -9.67
N ASP A 117 -3.20 -16.50 -10.09
CA ASP A 117 -1.92 -16.81 -9.47
C ASP A 117 -1.75 -16.03 -8.15
N GLY A 118 -2.30 -14.81 -8.09
CA GLY A 118 -2.31 -14.00 -6.88
C GLY A 118 -3.52 -13.08 -6.82
N TYR A 119 -3.84 -12.61 -5.61
CA TYR A 119 -4.98 -11.75 -5.36
C TYR A 119 -4.54 -10.52 -4.57
N LEU A 120 -4.89 -9.35 -5.11
CA LEU A 120 -4.73 -8.06 -4.47
C LEU A 120 -5.79 -7.87 -3.39
N LEU A 121 -5.40 -7.41 -2.22
CA LEU A 121 -6.30 -6.96 -1.17
C LEU A 121 -6.28 -5.43 -1.08
N ASN A 122 -7.45 -4.85 -0.82
CA ASN A 122 -7.63 -3.41 -0.67
C ASN A 122 -7.17 -2.95 0.71
N PHE A 123 -6.29 -1.98 0.77
CA PHE A 123 -5.80 -1.32 1.97
C PHE A 123 -6.32 0.11 2.06
N GLY A 124 -6.47 0.60 3.30
CA GLY A 124 -6.91 1.95 3.61
C GLY A 124 -8.39 2.02 3.94
N SER A 125 -8.89 3.24 4.07
CA SER A 125 -10.28 3.53 4.37
C SER A 125 -10.89 4.47 3.34
N SER A 126 -12.22 4.57 3.28
CA SER A 126 -12.94 5.47 2.39
C SER A 126 -12.61 6.97 2.60
N SER A 127 -12.05 7.33 3.74
CA SER A 127 -11.69 8.69 4.13
C SER A 127 -10.18 8.96 4.15
N GLY A 128 -9.37 8.10 3.56
CA GLY A 128 -7.91 8.22 3.63
C GLY A 128 -7.20 7.70 2.38
N ILE A 129 -5.96 7.31 2.58
CA ILE A 129 -5.12 6.75 1.52
C ILE A 129 -5.57 5.32 1.21
N SER A 130 -5.80 5.02 -0.07
CA SER A 130 -6.11 3.67 -0.56
C SER A 130 -5.02 3.15 -1.48
N TYR A 131 -4.71 1.86 -1.35
CA TYR A 131 -3.75 1.13 -2.19
C TYR A 131 -4.03 -0.37 -2.12
N GLN A 132 -3.32 -1.15 -2.93
CA GLN A 132 -3.49 -2.60 -2.98
C GLN A 132 -2.16 -3.32 -2.74
N ARG A 133 -2.24 -4.50 -2.10
CA ARG A 133 -1.10 -5.42 -1.92
C ARG A 133 -1.55 -6.85 -2.24
N ILE A 134 -0.67 -7.63 -2.87
CA ILE A 134 -0.89 -9.07 -3.02
C ILE A 134 -0.62 -9.73 -1.67
N LEU A 135 -1.65 -10.33 -1.07
CA LEU A 135 -1.55 -11.05 0.20
C LEU A 135 -2.10 -12.47 0.13
N LEU A 136 -2.82 -12.85 -0.93
CA LEU A 136 -3.27 -14.22 -1.15
C LEU A 136 -2.66 -14.72 -2.45
N VAL A 137 -1.96 -15.84 -2.41
CA VAL A 137 -1.23 -16.36 -3.57
C VAL A 137 -1.49 -17.85 -3.78
N ASN A 138 -1.41 -18.31 -5.04
CA ASN A 138 -1.43 -19.72 -5.38
C ASN A 138 -0.16 -20.39 -4.82
N ASN A 139 -0.34 -21.30 -3.87
CA ASN A 139 0.74 -21.95 -3.14
C ASN A 139 1.40 -23.10 -3.92
N ARG A 140 0.95 -23.36 -5.16
CA ARG A 140 1.59 -24.31 -6.10
C ARG A 140 2.60 -23.60 -7.02
N ILE A 141 2.75 -22.28 -6.90
CA ILE A 141 3.68 -21.45 -7.65
C ILE A 141 4.69 -20.86 -6.68
N LYS A 142 5.93 -20.72 -7.12
CA LYS A 142 6.97 -20.11 -6.30
C LYS A 142 6.88 -18.61 -6.33
N TRP A 143 7.04 -18.02 -5.16
CA TRP A 143 7.06 -16.58 -4.93
C TRP A 143 8.29 -16.23 -4.09
N ASP A 144 8.76 -15.01 -4.23
CA ASP A 144 9.77 -14.42 -3.35
C ASP A 144 9.41 -12.97 -2.99
N TYR A 145 10.11 -12.41 -2.04
CA TYR A 145 10.01 -10.99 -1.71
C TYR A 145 11.24 -10.25 -2.20
N LYS A 146 11.02 -9.05 -2.72
CA LYS A 146 12.06 -8.13 -3.19
C LYS A 146 12.07 -6.88 -2.33
N SER A 147 13.23 -6.21 -2.24
CA SER A 147 13.49 -4.99 -1.47
C SER A 147 13.82 -5.25 0.01
N VAL A 148 14.81 -4.53 0.53
CA VAL A 148 15.29 -4.70 1.93
C VAL A 148 14.26 -4.23 2.96
N ILE A 149 13.50 -3.17 2.62
CA ILE A 149 12.36 -2.61 3.34
C ILE A 149 11.33 -2.16 2.30
N HIS A 150 10.06 -2.02 2.69
CA HIS A 150 8.95 -1.78 1.77
C HIS A 150 8.94 -2.85 0.66
N GLU A 151 9.15 -4.07 1.10
CA GLU A 151 9.21 -5.25 0.27
C GLU A 151 7.86 -5.51 -0.41
N TYR A 152 7.93 -6.13 -1.57
CA TYR A 152 6.77 -6.61 -2.30
C TYR A 152 6.95 -8.06 -2.71
N ILE A 153 5.84 -8.77 -2.77
CA ILE A 153 5.82 -10.16 -3.22
C ILE A 153 5.94 -10.21 -4.75
N ASN A 154 6.80 -11.08 -5.24
CA ASN A 154 7.09 -11.25 -6.65
C ASN A 154 6.83 -12.69 -7.08
N CYS A 155 6.07 -12.87 -8.14
CA CYS A 155 5.81 -14.18 -8.72
C CYS A 155 6.96 -14.63 -9.60
N LEU A 156 7.48 -15.83 -9.38
CA LEU A 156 8.55 -16.39 -10.22
C LEU A 156 8.02 -17.00 -11.53
N LYS A 157 6.70 -17.14 -11.68
CA LYS A 157 6.04 -17.53 -12.92
C LYS A 157 5.91 -16.32 -13.84
N PRO A 158 6.39 -16.38 -15.09
CA PRO A 158 6.16 -15.32 -16.08
C PRO A 158 4.66 -15.09 -16.33
N ASN A 159 4.27 -13.84 -16.56
CA ASN A 159 2.89 -13.44 -16.88
C ASN A 159 1.86 -13.95 -15.86
N ALA A 160 2.17 -13.87 -14.59
CA ALA A 160 1.27 -14.26 -13.51
C ALA A 160 -0.06 -13.50 -13.61
N LYS A 161 -1.16 -14.23 -13.48
CA LYS A 161 -2.51 -13.65 -13.46
C LYS A 161 -2.80 -13.14 -12.05
N ILE A 162 -2.90 -11.83 -11.90
CA ILE A 162 -3.23 -11.17 -10.63
C ILE A 162 -4.63 -10.55 -10.76
N THR A 163 -5.49 -10.77 -9.75
CA THR A 163 -6.84 -10.21 -9.69
C THR A 163 -7.10 -9.60 -8.31
N THR A 164 -8.09 -8.73 -8.20
CA THR A 164 -8.50 -8.15 -6.92
C THR A 164 -9.45 -9.10 -6.20
N LEU A 165 -9.18 -9.35 -4.92
CA LEU A 165 -10.04 -10.17 -4.08
C LEU A 165 -11.37 -9.46 -3.83
N GLN A 166 -12.47 -10.19 -3.97
CA GLN A 166 -13.82 -9.64 -3.87
C GLN A 166 -14.29 -9.52 -2.42
N GLY A 167 -15.25 -8.63 -2.18
CA GLY A 167 -15.87 -8.42 -0.88
C GLY A 167 -16.09 -6.94 -0.58
N ASP A 168 -16.86 -6.67 0.45
CA ASP A 168 -17.00 -5.32 1.02
C ASP A 168 -16.11 -5.20 2.25
N TYR A 169 -14.82 -5.06 2.00
CA TYR A 169 -13.78 -5.06 3.03
C TYR A 169 -12.63 -4.11 2.70
N TYR A 170 -11.86 -3.80 3.72
CA TYR A 170 -10.53 -3.18 3.60
C TYR A 170 -9.61 -3.66 4.71
N VAL A 171 -8.30 -3.58 4.46
CA VAL A 171 -7.26 -3.87 5.44
C VAL A 171 -6.69 -2.56 5.94
N ILE A 172 -6.55 -2.42 7.24
CA ILE A 172 -5.81 -1.32 7.86
C ILE A 172 -4.42 -1.83 8.21
N SER A 173 -3.39 -1.13 7.71
CA SER A 173 -2.01 -1.41 8.13
C SER A 173 -1.80 -0.94 9.56
N GLY A 174 -1.48 -1.87 10.43
CA GLY A 174 -1.35 -1.63 11.86
C GLY A 174 -0.13 -0.80 12.24
N ARG A 175 -0.19 -0.27 13.48
CA ARG A 175 0.91 0.46 14.10
C ARG A 175 1.24 -0.05 15.51
N ARG A 176 0.61 -1.17 15.90
CA ARG A 176 0.77 -1.76 17.23
C ARG A 176 1.93 -2.76 17.32
N GLY A 177 2.51 -3.14 16.19
CA GLY A 177 3.64 -4.08 16.13
C GLY A 177 4.87 -3.57 16.87
N SER A 178 5.64 -4.48 17.44
CA SER A 178 6.82 -4.23 18.30
C SER A 178 7.82 -3.23 17.68
N ARG A 179 8.01 -3.26 16.35
CA ARG A 179 8.90 -2.34 15.63
C ARG A 179 8.44 -0.87 15.69
N ASN A 180 7.16 -0.61 15.87
CA ASN A 180 6.61 0.76 15.90
C ASN A 180 6.89 1.49 17.22
N SER A 181 7.38 0.80 18.25
CA SER A 181 7.83 1.41 19.50
C SER A 181 9.19 2.13 19.41
N ASP A 182 9.96 1.91 18.34
CA ASP A 182 11.26 2.57 18.13
C ASP A 182 11.05 3.99 17.57
N PRO A 183 11.39 5.05 18.33
CA PRO A 183 11.22 6.44 17.91
C PRO A 183 12.08 6.80 16.68
N ASP A 184 13.22 6.12 16.50
CA ASP A 184 14.14 6.35 15.39
C ASP A 184 13.89 5.45 14.19
N LYS A 185 12.78 4.68 14.17
CA LYS A 185 12.44 3.72 13.14
C LYS A 185 12.62 4.28 11.73
N TYR A 186 11.98 5.41 11.47
CA TYR A 186 11.99 5.99 10.12
C TYR A 186 13.38 6.50 9.69
N LEU A 187 14.16 7.04 10.62
CA LEU A 187 15.53 7.44 10.32
C LEU A 187 16.44 6.25 10.03
N LYS A 188 16.27 5.15 10.77
CA LYS A 188 16.98 3.88 10.52
C LYS A 188 16.57 3.30 9.16
N ASP A 189 15.27 3.33 8.83
CA ASP A 189 14.76 2.88 7.55
C ASP A 189 15.33 3.69 6.38
N ALA A 190 15.39 5.02 6.51
CA ALA A 190 15.98 5.90 5.51
C ALA A 190 17.44 5.54 5.23
N LYS A 191 18.24 5.32 6.27
CA LYS A 191 19.66 4.94 6.12
C LYS A 191 19.85 3.57 5.46
N ILE A 192 19.06 2.57 5.84
CA ILE A 192 19.08 1.24 5.21
C ILE A 192 18.74 1.35 3.72
N LEU A 193 17.75 2.18 3.36
CA LEU A 193 17.34 2.39 1.97
C LEU A 193 18.40 3.19 1.17
N GLU A 194 19.05 4.16 1.79
CA GLU A 194 20.15 4.91 1.19
C GLU A 194 21.33 3.99 0.85
N GLU A 195 21.76 3.15 1.80
CA GLU A 195 22.79 2.14 1.58
C GLU A 195 22.39 1.16 0.47
N ALA A 196 21.17 0.62 0.53
CA ALA A 196 20.66 -0.30 -0.47
C ALA A 196 20.56 0.34 -1.87
N TYR A 197 20.19 1.63 -1.96
CA TYR A 197 20.21 2.39 -3.21
C TYR A 197 21.60 2.41 -3.83
N HIS A 198 22.60 2.77 -3.05
CA HIS A 198 23.97 2.85 -3.55
C HIS A 198 24.53 1.48 -3.96
N GLU A 199 24.25 0.43 -3.19
CA GLU A 199 24.69 -0.92 -3.54
C GLU A 199 24.00 -1.45 -4.81
N ALA A 200 22.68 -1.32 -4.89
CA ALA A 200 21.91 -1.76 -6.06
C ALA A 200 22.35 -1.00 -7.33
N LYS A 201 22.60 0.31 -7.21
CA LYS A 201 23.05 1.14 -8.34
C LYS A 201 24.43 0.76 -8.85
N LYS A 202 25.36 0.32 -8.00
CA LYS A 202 26.70 -0.16 -8.42
C LYS A 202 26.62 -1.38 -9.34
N VAL A 203 25.63 -2.26 -9.12
CA VAL A 203 25.47 -3.50 -9.88
C VAL A 203 24.31 -3.46 -10.89
N ASP A 204 23.76 -2.27 -11.14
CA ASP A 204 22.60 -2.01 -12.01
C ASP A 204 21.36 -2.87 -11.65
N ASP A 205 21.20 -3.22 -10.39
CA ASP A 205 19.96 -3.82 -9.90
C ASP A 205 18.88 -2.73 -9.85
N LYS A 206 17.84 -2.85 -10.67
CA LYS A 206 16.76 -1.86 -10.83
C LYS A 206 15.97 -1.56 -9.55
N LEU A 207 16.18 -2.32 -8.47
CA LEU A 207 15.62 -2.00 -7.16
C LEU A 207 16.09 -0.63 -6.64
N TYR A 208 17.24 -0.09 -7.11
CA TYR A 208 17.67 1.27 -6.75
C TYR A 208 16.61 2.33 -7.09
N LEU A 209 15.80 2.11 -8.12
CA LEU A 209 14.70 3.00 -8.50
C LEU A 209 13.69 3.12 -7.34
N ARG A 210 13.23 1.97 -6.85
CA ARG A 210 12.30 1.88 -5.71
C ARG A 210 12.92 2.40 -4.41
N TYR A 211 14.18 2.08 -4.14
CA TYR A 211 14.87 2.55 -2.94
C TYR A 211 14.92 4.06 -2.85
N ALA A 212 15.13 4.79 -3.95
CA ALA A 212 15.13 6.25 -3.96
C ALA A 212 13.79 6.84 -3.47
N PHE A 213 12.66 6.31 -3.93
CA PHE A 213 11.32 6.75 -3.52
C PHE A 213 11.05 6.49 -2.04
N TYR A 214 11.29 5.27 -1.57
CA TYR A 214 11.02 4.93 -0.17
C TYR A 214 12.03 5.53 0.81
N CYS A 215 13.26 5.79 0.38
CA CYS A 215 14.25 6.57 1.14
C CYS A 215 13.73 8.00 1.40
N ALA A 216 13.17 8.65 0.36
CA ALA A 216 12.55 9.96 0.50
C ALA A 216 11.37 9.94 1.49
N ASN A 217 10.48 8.94 1.39
CA ASN A 217 9.35 8.79 2.31
C ASN A 217 9.84 8.60 3.75
N SER A 218 10.84 7.74 3.97
CA SER A 218 11.38 7.48 5.30
C SER A 218 12.06 8.71 5.90
N TYR A 219 12.79 9.51 5.13
CA TYR A 219 13.33 10.79 5.60
C TYR A 219 12.21 11.79 5.94
N LYS A 220 11.15 11.88 5.13
CA LYS A 220 9.97 12.70 5.41
C LYS A 220 9.33 12.29 6.75
N ASP A 221 9.08 11.00 6.93
CA ASP A 221 8.43 10.47 8.14
C ASP A 221 9.34 10.59 9.39
N ALA A 222 10.67 10.67 9.20
CA ALA A 222 11.64 11.02 10.23
C ALA A 222 11.76 12.54 10.49
N GLY A 223 10.99 13.39 9.79
CA GLY A 223 11.07 14.85 9.89
C GLY A 223 12.34 15.47 9.29
N LYS A 224 13.09 14.71 8.49
CA LYS A 224 14.30 15.17 7.78
C LYS A 224 13.95 15.70 6.39
N ASN A 225 13.30 16.84 6.36
CA ASN A 225 12.61 17.33 5.16
C ASN A 225 13.56 17.73 4.03
N ASP A 226 14.74 18.27 4.34
CA ASP A 226 15.74 18.59 3.31
C ASP A 226 16.28 17.34 2.61
N ASP A 227 16.53 16.28 3.40
CA ASP A 227 16.91 14.98 2.86
C ASP A 227 15.77 14.35 2.05
N ALA A 228 14.54 14.46 2.52
CA ALA A 228 13.35 14.00 1.78
C ALA A 228 13.22 14.70 0.43
N ILE A 229 13.33 16.04 0.38
CA ILE A 229 13.31 16.82 -0.86
C ILE A 229 14.43 16.36 -1.81
N LYS A 230 15.65 16.18 -1.29
CA LYS A 230 16.77 15.68 -2.08
C LYS A 230 16.45 14.32 -2.71
N TRP A 231 15.96 13.36 -1.92
CA TRP A 231 15.69 12.00 -2.38
C TRP A 231 14.47 11.91 -3.31
N TYR A 232 13.41 12.72 -3.11
CA TYR A 232 12.32 12.82 -4.09
C TYR A 232 12.80 13.32 -5.45
N LYS A 233 13.70 14.31 -5.48
CA LYS A 233 14.31 14.78 -6.73
C LYS A 233 15.16 13.70 -7.40
N ILE A 234 15.96 12.95 -6.64
CA ILE A 234 16.71 11.80 -7.17
C ILE A 234 15.75 10.79 -7.78
N SER A 235 14.64 10.46 -7.09
CA SER A 235 13.64 9.54 -7.60
C SER A 235 12.99 10.02 -8.90
N LEU A 236 12.71 11.32 -9.04
CA LEU A 236 12.13 11.90 -10.26
C LEU A 236 13.07 11.86 -11.46
N THR A 237 14.40 11.92 -11.26
CA THR A 237 15.38 11.85 -12.35
C THR A 237 15.59 10.43 -12.87
N ASN A 238 15.18 9.42 -12.09
CA ASN A 238 15.31 8.03 -12.45
C ASN A 238 14.12 7.59 -13.36
N ASP A 239 14.27 6.44 -14.02
CA ASP A 239 13.19 5.84 -14.81
C ASP A 239 12.26 4.99 -13.95
N ASN A 240 11.70 5.62 -12.91
CA ASN A 240 10.76 4.99 -11.96
C ASN A 240 9.36 4.79 -12.55
N TRP A 241 8.59 3.97 -11.88
CA TRP A 241 7.16 3.81 -12.13
C TRP A 241 6.43 5.16 -12.03
N SER A 242 5.53 5.44 -13.00
CA SER A 242 4.81 6.73 -13.08
C SER A 242 4.07 7.09 -11.80
N GLN A 243 3.51 6.11 -11.09
CA GLN A 243 2.83 6.35 -9.81
C GLN A 243 3.79 6.77 -8.69
N GLU A 244 5.01 6.24 -8.62
CA GLU A 244 6.03 6.73 -7.69
C GLU A 244 6.45 8.16 -8.04
N LYS A 245 6.61 8.49 -9.34
CA LYS A 245 6.88 9.87 -9.80
C LYS A 245 5.76 10.83 -9.45
N TYR A 246 4.50 10.42 -9.64
CA TYR A 246 3.34 11.20 -9.24
C TYR A 246 3.39 11.53 -7.74
N MET A 247 3.62 10.51 -6.90
CA MET A 247 3.71 10.68 -5.44
C MET A 247 4.93 11.52 -5.03
N CYS A 248 6.08 11.41 -5.72
CA CYS A 248 7.22 12.30 -5.48
C CYS A 248 6.82 13.77 -5.69
N CYS A 249 6.09 14.07 -6.77
CA CYS A 249 5.63 15.42 -7.04
C CYS A 249 4.66 15.93 -5.98
N LEU A 250 3.67 15.14 -5.55
CA LEU A 250 2.76 15.52 -4.47
C LEU A 250 3.49 15.75 -3.14
N ASN A 251 4.44 14.89 -2.81
CA ASN A 251 5.22 15.07 -1.59
C ASN A 251 6.13 16.31 -1.68
N LEU A 252 6.75 16.59 -2.83
CA LEU A 252 7.51 17.82 -3.04
C LEU A 252 6.61 19.07 -2.95
N PHE A 253 5.39 19.03 -3.49
CA PHE A 253 4.40 20.08 -3.28
C PHE A 253 4.18 20.34 -1.79
N ASN A 254 3.91 19.28 -1.00
CA ASN A 254 3.68 19.41 0.44
C ASN A 254 4.90 19.96 1.17
N GLU A 255 6.10 19.47 0.88
CA GLU A 255 7.34 19.93 1.51
C GLU A 255 7.66 21.40 1.17
N TYR A 256 7.55 21.79 -0.10
CA TYR A 256 7.79 23.18 -0.50
C TYR A 256 6.71 24.13 0.04
N ASN A 257 5.45 23.71 0.10
CA ASN A 257 4.39 24.50 0.70
C ASN A 257 4.63 24.73 2.20
N ARG A 258 5.11 23.69 2.92
CA ARG A 258 5.44 23.77 4.34
C ARG A 258 6.57 24.76 4.66
N ILE A 259 7.58 24.86 3.79
CA ILE A 259 8.69 25.83 3.97
C ILE A 259 8.42 27.19 3.32
N GLY A 260 7.20 27.42 2.79
CA GLY A 260 6.77 28.70 2.23
C GLY A 260 7.21 28.97 0.78
N GLU A 261 7.85 28.02 0.11
CA GLU A 261 8.30 28.10 -1.29
C GLU A 261 7.15 27.82 -2.27
N LYS A 262 6.12 28.66 -2.25
CA LYS A 262 4.84 28.43 -2.95
C LYS A 262 4.98 28.22 -4.46
N GLU A 263 5.88 28.93 -5.13
CA GLU A 263 6.09 28.79 -6.58
C GLU A 263 6.62 27.40 -6.93
N LYS A 264 7.59 26.91 -6.15
CA LYS A 264 8.11 25.55 -6.32
C LYS A 264 7.07 24.49 -5.98
N ALA A 265 6.26 24.73 -4.95
CA ALA A 265 5.15 23.84 -4.60
C ALA A 265 4.18 23.70 -5.79
N ILE A 266 3.68 24.78 -6.33
CA ILE A 266 2.77 24.77 -7.49
C ILE A 266 3.41 24.14 -8.73
N TYR A 267 4.71 24.39 -8.97
CA TYR A 267 5.44 23.76 -10.06
C TYR A 267 5.38 22.23 -9.96
N TYR A 268 5.71 21.65 -8.80
CA TYR A 268 5.66 20.18 -8.64
C TYR A 268 4.24 19.62 -8.68
N LEU A 269 3.27 20.38 -8.19
CA LEU A 269 1.88 19.97 -8.28
C LEU A 269 1.41 19.85 -9.74
N ILE A 270 1.77 20.80 -10.60
CA ILE A 270 1.47 20.73 -12.04
C ILE A 270 2.29 19.61 -12.71
N GLU A 271 3.56 19.44 -12.33
CA GLU A 271 4.39 18.34 -12.83
C GLU A 271 3.79 16.96 -12.56
N SER A 272 3.08 16.76 -11.43
CA SER A 272 2.46 15.47 -11.11
C SER A 272 1.46 15.02 -12.17
N PHE A 273 0.77 15.95 -12.80
CA PHE A 273 -0.23 15.67 -13.83
C PHE A 273 0.33 14.99 -15.08
N LYS A 274 1.64 15.11 -15.36
CA LYS A 274 2.31 14.41 -16.47
C LYS A 274 2.35 12.90 -16.27
N TYR A 275 2.34 12.45 -15.02
CA TYR A 275 2.54 11.04 -14.69
C TYR A 275 1.24 10.26 -14.61
N ASP A 276 0.14 10.96 -14.27
CA ASP A 276 -1.20 10.38 -14.29
C ASP A 276 -2.25 11.50 -14.36
N THR A 277 -2.88 11.66 -15.52
CA THR A 277 -3.92 12.68 -15.78
C THR A 277 -5.29 12.31 -15.23
N GLU A 278 -5.46 11.08 -14.75
CA GLU A 278 -6.71 10.59 -14.15
C GLU A 278 -6.69 10.64 -12.63
N ARG A 279 -5.59 11.08 -12.02
CA ARG A 279 -5.50 11.34 -10.58
C ARG A 279 -5.96 12.76 -10.29
N LEU A 280 -6.90 12.88 -9.34
CA LEU A 280 -7.61 14.13 -9.06
C LEU A 280 -6.96 14.95 -7.93
N GLU A 281 -6.02 14.40 -7.18
CA GLU A 281 -5.35 15.09 -6.07
C GLU A 281 -4.65 16.37 -6.54
N CYS A 282 -3.97 16.31 -7.69
CA CYS A 282 -3.33 17.49 -8.27
C CYS A 282 -4.34 18.63 -8.50
N VAL A 283 -5.44 18.32 -9.17
CA VAL A 283 -6.46 19.33 -9.51
C VAL A 283 -7.17 19.84 -8.25
N TYR A 284 -7.49 18.97 -7.31
CA TYR A 284 -8.01 19.36 -6.01
C TYR A 284 -7.08 20.39 -5.33
N HIS A 285 -5.79 20.08 -5.23
CA HIS A 285 -4.85 20.99 -4.58
C HIS A 285 -4.68 22.32 -5.31
N LEU A 286 -4.73 22.34 -6.65
CA LEU A 286 -4.71 23.58 -7.44
C LEU A 286 -5.95 24.42 -7.15
N ILE A 287 -7.14 23.84 -7.23
CA ILE A 287 -8.41 24.53 -6.94
C ILE A 287 -8.40 25.07 -5.51
N HIS A 288 -8.03 24.25 -4.54
CA HIS A 288 -7.98 24.63 -3.13
C HIS A 288 -7.02 25.81 -2.89
N ASN A 289 -5.77 25.73 -3.40
CA ASN A 289 -4.78 26.79 -3.20
C ASN A 289 -5.19 28.11 -3.86
N TYR A 290 -5.71 28.09 -5.08
CA TYR A 290 -6.12 29.28 -5.78
C TYR A 290 -7.42 29.88 -5.19
N SER A 291 -8.37 29.07 -4.76
CA SER A 291 -9.57 29.54 -4.06
C SER A 291 -9.23 30.21 -2.73
N LEU A 292 -8.34 29.64 -1.92
CA LEU A 292 -7.84 30.25 -0.69
C LEU A 292 -7.12 31.60 -0.94
N SER A 293 -6.53 31.74 -2.11
CA SER A 293 -5.86 32.98 -2.54
C SER A 293 -6.82 34.00 -3.18
N GLY A 294 -8.13 33.72 -3.21
CA GLY A 294 -9.16 34.61 -3.84
C GLY A 294 -9.13 34.59 -5.37
N LEU A 295 -8.40 33.62 -5.98
CA LEU A 295 -8.27 33.49 -7.43
C LEU A 295 -9.26 32.44 -7.97
N ASP A 296 -10.54 32.58 -7.60
CA ASP A 296 -11.58 31.58 -7.87
C ASP A 296 -11.80 31.31 -9.37
N LYS A 297 -11.63 32.34 -10.25
CA LYS A 297 -11.72 32.16 -11.70
C LYS A 297 -10.61 31.26 -12.25
N LEU A 298 -9.40 31.39 -11.70
CA LEU A 298 -8.28 30.52 -12.05
C LEU A 298 -8.49 29.10 -11.50
N ALA A 299 -9.01 28.98 -10.27
CA ALA A 299 -9.38 27.71 -9.68
C ALA A 299 -10.41 26.97 -10.55
N TYR A 300 -11.43 27.67 -11.04
CA TYR A 300 -12.43 27.08 -11.94
C TYR A 300 -11.83 26.65 -13.30
N ALA A 301 -10.89 27.41 -13.83
CA ALA A 301 -10.19 27.03 -15.08
C ALA A 301 -9.46 25.69 -14.93
N TYR A 302 -8.82 25.43 -13.78
CA TYR A 302 -8.20 24.11 -13.53
C TYR A 302 -9.23 22.99 -13.46
N TYR A 303 -10.41 23.22 -12.89
CA TYR A 303 -11.47 22.22 -12.95
C TYR A 303 -11.89 21.93 -14.40
N SER A 304 -12.03 22.94 -15.23
CA SER A 304 -12.44 22.78 -16.63
C SER A 304 -11.55 21.79 -17.40
N VAL A 305 -10.27 21.67 -17.01
CA VAL A 305 -9.32 20.71 -17.62
C VAL A 305 -9.74 19.26 -17.41
N ILE A 306 -10.34 18.94 -16.24
CA ILE A 306 -10.70 17.55 -15.89
C ILE A 306 -12.20 17.31 -15.89
N ARG A 307 -12.99 18.32 -16.22
CA ARG A 307 -14.46 18.27 -16.08
C ARG A 307 -15.08 17.05 -16.75
N ASP A 308 -14.77 16.83 -18.04
CA ASP A 308 -15.32 15.69 -18.78
C ASP A 308 -14.94 14.34 -18.14
N PHE A 309 -13.69 14.20 -17.72
CA PHE A 309 -13.25 12.99 -17.02
C PHE A 309 -14.00 12.80 -15.70
N TYR A 310 -14.07 13.85 -14.89
CA TYR A 310 -14.68 13.78 -13.56
C TYR A 310 -16.20 13.51 -13.63
N GLU A 311 -16.92 14.18 -14.52
CA GLU A 311 -18.37 14.06 -14.62
C GLU A 311 -18.83 12.77 -15.32
N ASN A 312 -18.06 12.25 -16.29
CA ASN A 312 -18.51 11.16 -17.15
C ASN A 312 -17.73 9.86 -17.03
N ARG A 313 -16.49 9.88 -16.53
CA ARG A 313 -15.61 8.71 -16.55
C ARG A 313 -15.03 8.34 -15.18
N TYR A 314 -15.04 9.26 -14.23
CA TYR A 314 -14.49 9.02 -12.92
C TYR A 314 -15.35 8.00 -12.15
N ILE A 315 -14.72 6.90 -11.72
CA ILE A 315 -15.34 5.89 -10.86
C ILE A 315 -14.78 6.07 -9.45
N GLN A 316 -15.64 6.32 -8.49
CA GLN A 316 -15.26 6.44 -7.09
C GLN A 316 -14.57 5.15 -6.63
N SER A 317 -13.49 5.33 -5.88
CA SER A 317 -12.71 4.21 -5.30
C SER A 317 -11.97 3.33 -6.32
N ASN A 318 -11.88 3.73 -7.60
CA ASN A 318 -11.01 3.03 -8.53
C ASN A 318 -9.53 3.39 -8.24
N THR A 319 -8.86 2.47 -7.54
CA THR A 319 -7.44 2.59 -7.19
C THR A 319 -6.57 1.58 -7.93
N ASP A 320 -7.14 0.84 -8.88
CA ASP A 320 -6.45 -0.19 -9.63
C ASP A 320 -5.20 0.35 -10.33
N GLY A 321 -4.05 -0.24 -10.03
CA GLY A 321 -2.76 0.17 -10.58
C GLY A 321 -2.25 1.53 -10.09
N LYS A 322 -2.88 2.16 -9.09
CA LYS A 322 -2.49 3.45 -8.52
C LYS A 322 -1.87 3.29 -7.14
N LEU A 323 -0.89 4.13 -6.83
CA LEU A 323 -0.18 4.12 -5.56
C LEU A 323 -0.69 5.21 -4.62
N PHE A 324 -1.10 4.87 -3.40
CA PHE A 324 -1.48 5.79 -2.33
C PHE A 324 -2.47 6.89 -2.76
N VAL A 325 -3.63 6.47 -3.29
CA VAL A 325 -4.67 7.41 -3.74
C VAL A 325 -5.35 8.07 -2.54
N GLU A 326 -5.39 9.40 -2.50
CA GLU A 326 -6.12 10.19 -1.51
C GLU A 326 -7.61 10.30 -1.91
N THR A 327 -8.37 9.24 -1.64
CA THR A 327 -9.77 9.11 -2.12
C THR A 327 -10.71 10.19 -1.57
N ASP A 328 -10.45 10.74 -0.39
CA ASP A 328 -11.20 11.84 0.21
C ASP A 328 -11.10 13.12 -0.63
N LYS A 329 -9.94 13.37 -1.28
CA LYS A 329 -9.75 14.55 -2.13
C LYS A 329 -10.70 14.55 -3.32
N ALA A 330 -10.82 13.41 -3.98
CA ALA A 330 -11.70 13.29 -5.14
C ALA A 330 -13.19 13.19 -4.77
N ASN A 331 -13.52 12.45 -3.69
CA ASN A 331 -14.89 12.09 -3.38
C ASN A 331 -15.63 13.15 -2.55
N PHE A 332 -14.92 13.93 -1.72
CA PHE A 332 -15.54 14.90 -0.81
C PHE A 332 -15.04 16.32 -1.04
N TYR A 333 -13.74 16.55 -1.06
CA TYR A 333 -13.20 17.89 -1.09
C TYR A 333 -13.27 18.54 -2.47
N LEU A 334 -13.02 17.80 -3.54
CA LEU A 334 -13.10 18.35 -4.89
C LEU A 334 -14.52 18.84 -5.22
N PRO A 335 -15.60 18.04 -5.09
CA PRO A 335 -16.96 18.55 -5.33
C PRO A 335 -17.35 19.71 -4.40
N TYR A 336 -16.92 19.73 -3.14
CA TYR A 336 -17.15 20.83 -2.22
C TYR A 336 -16.55 22.15 -2.74
N TYR A 337 -15.26 22.13 -3.10
CA TYR A 337 -14.61 23.34 -3.65
C TYR A 337 -15.13 23.73 -5.02
N MET A 338 -15.61 22.78 -5.81
CA MET A 338 -16.24 23.03 -7.10
C MET A 338 -17.48 23.91 -6.97
N ILE A 339 -18.35 23.64 -6.01
CA ILE A 339 -19.55 24.44 -5.75
C ILE A 339 -19.15 25.87 -5.40
N ILE A 340 -18.12 26.02 -4.55
CA ILE A 340 -17.66 27.37 -4.11
C ILE A 340 -17.08 28.14 -5.28
N VAL A 341 -16.20 27.56 -6.08
CA VAL A 341 -15.52 28.29 -7.16
C VAL A 341 -16.43 28.54 -8.36
N ALA A 342 -17.39 27.63 -8.63
CA ALA A 342 -18.36 27.81 -9.72
C ALA A 342 -19.24 29.02 -9.48
N ASP A 343 -19.78 29.19 -8.27
CA ASP A 343 -20.60 30.38 -7.95
C ASP A 343 -19.85 31.72 -8.15
N LYS A 344 -18.57 31.74 -7.76
CA LYS A 344 -17.70 32.92 -7.90
C LYS A 344 -17.17 33.15 -9.33
N ALA A 345 -17.18 32.13 -10.18
CA ALA A 345 -16.64 32.16 -11.53
C ALA A 345 -17.73 32.36 -12.61
N LYS A 346 -19.01 32.33 -12.26
CA LYS A 346 -20.16 32.31 -13.18
C LYS A 346 -20.21 33.48 -14.19
N ASP A 347 -19.67 34.63 -13.84
CA ASP A 347 -19.63 35.78 -14.75
C ASP A 347 -18.66 35.60 -15.93
N LEU A 348 -17.58 34.79 -15.72
CA LEU A 348 -16.59 34.50 -16.76
C LEU A 348 -16.87 33.15 -17.45
N PHE A 349 -17.45 32.22 -16.72
CA PHE A 349 -17.77 30.87 -17.18
C PHE A 349 -19.26 30.60 -16.97
N PRO A 350 -20.13 30.99 -17.91
CA PRO A 350 -21.59 30.82 -17.77
C PRO A 350 -22.04 29.37 -17.55
N GLU A 351 -21.28 28.43 -18.03
CA GLU A 351 -21.50 26.99 -17.80
C GLU A 351 -21.27 26.55 -16.33
N ALA A 352 -20.64 27.40 -15.51
CA ALA A 352 -20.47 27.13 -14.08
C ALA A 352 -21.80 27.17 -13.30
N ASN A 353 -22.88 27.70 -13.91
CA ASN A 353 -24.22 27.66 -13.32
C ASN A 353 -24.99 26.35 -13.52
N LYS A 354 -24.45 25.41 -14.30
CA LYS A 354 -25.06 24.10 -14.57
C LYS A 354 -24.60 23.08 -13.59
#